data_f23c3786fb8bb807344ac4410087f340
#
_entry.id   f23c3786fb8bb807344ac4410087f340
#
_cell.length_a   1.000
_cell.length_b   1.000
_cell.length_c   1.000
_cell.angle_alpha   90.00
_cell.angle_beta   90.00
_cell.angle_gamma   90.00
#
_symmetry.space_group_name_H-M   'P 1'
#
loop_
_entity.id
_entity.type
_entity.pdbx_description
1 polymer ?
#
loop_
_entity_poly.entity_id
_entity_poly.type
_entity_poly.pdbx_seq_one_letter_code
_entity_poly.pdbx_strand_id
1 'polypeptide(L)'
;MTTRIRVLPYGPSDSVNALVTAINDTIRDERINANVMGLLSENSRWRSREGDVVVNYGNRRYPESFFGSATVLNRTAALHMAANKRRAFSVMDQAGVKTVEYTDVQSTAQEWSNSGNIVYERHELTGHSGSGIIVVEPRDSVGQAELYTKGILGPRREWRVHVFKGAITYVQKKIRRNGYREDPNYREDVRNHHTGWVYSSSFTDVPNDASLINAVKAVESMGLDFGAVDIITKGQEAWVLEVNTAPGLTGTTLDIYRHNILEFVKAQNPLYTPQYKVVYATPVEAPIEDGDGELVADSESADDENFALEGQVAQPVDSVDVVPEEMQLEGQMNTQTIRNAPTGYVLSRGYWIADIRHVHNNLQPNAMSANVILFCDGRNFYRSGWNVPVHPQQVHNPRKLESVTVEGSEVAVTL
;
A
#
# COMPACT_ATOMS: atom_id res chain seq x y z
N MET A 1 -0.18 32.57 -2.93
CA MET A 1 -1.05 32.10 -4.05
C MET A 1 -1.77 30.86 -3.63
N THR A 2 -2.97 30.59 -4.14
CA THR A 2 -3.69 29.35 -3.85
C THR A 2 -3.07 28.20 -4.63
N THR A 3 -2.64 27.13 -3.95
CA THR A 3 -2.12 25.91 -4.58
C THR A 3 -3.22 25.20 -5.34
N ARG A 4 -2.98 24.83 -6.59
CA ARG A 4 -3.92 24.07 -7.40
C ARG A 4 -3.47 22.61 -7.48
N ILE A 5 -4.29 21.72 -6.96
CA ILE A 5 -4.07 20.27 -7.04
C ILE A 5 -4.86 19.73 -8.23
N ARG A 6 -4.23 18.93 -9.06
CA ARG A 6 -4.88 18.28 -10.20
C ARG A 6 -4.66 16.77 -10.13
N VAL A 7 -5.74 16.01 -10.12
CA VAL A 7 -5.70 14.55 -10.10
C VAL A 7 -6.02 14.05 -11.50
N LEU A 8 -5.14 13.24 -12.07
CA LEU A 8 -5.23 12.73 -13.44
C LEU A 8 -5.53 11.23 -13.42
N PRO A 9 -6.79 10.81 -13.52
CA PRO A 9 -7.13 9.39 -13.58
C PRO A 9 -6.76 8.78 -14.94
N TYR A 10 -6.53 7.49 -14.98
CA TYR A 10 -6.32 6.73 -16.22
C TYR A 10 -7.58 6.68 -17.11
N GLY A 11 -8.76 6.86 -16.55
CA GLY A 11 -10.08 6.89 -17.17
C GLY A 11 -11.12 7.42 -16.18
N PRO A 12 -12.43 7.32 -16.45
CA PRO A 12 -13.46 7.52 -15.45
C PRO A 12 -13.18 6.63 -14.24
N SER A 13 -13.19 7.19 -13.03
CA SER A 13 -12.74 6.47 -11.82
C SER A 13 -13.47 6.98 -10.59
N ASP A 14 -14.21 6.09 -9.94
CA ASP A 14 -14.90 6.41 -8.68
C ASP A 14 -13.90 6.70 -7.57
N SER A 15 -12.77 5.98 -7.51
CA SER A 15 -11.69 6.26 -6.58
C SER A 15 -11.15 7.69 -6.72
N VAL A 16 -10.96 8.17 -7.95
CA VAL A 16 -10.50 9.55 -8.15
C VAL A 16 -11.57 10.56 -7.79
N ASN A 17 -12.84 10.27 -8.10
CA ASN A 17 -13.96 11.14 -7.70
C ASN A 17 -14.06 11.22 -6.17
N ALA A 18 -13.99 10.10 -5.48
CA ALA A 18 -13.99 10.04 -4.03
C ALA A 18 -12.77 10.78 -3.44
N LEU A 19 -11.58 10.59 -4.00
CA LEU A 19 -10.37 11.27 -3.56
C LEU A 19 -10.46 12.79 -3.73
N VAL A 20 -10.95 13.27 -4.87
CA VAL A 20 -11.14 14.70 -5.13
C VAL A 20 -12.15 15.30 -4.15
N THR A 21 -13.24 14.60 -3.88
CA THR A 21 -14.25 15.02 -2.89
C THR A 21 -13.64 15.09 -1.50
N ALA A 22 -13.00 14.02 -1.03
CA ALA A 22 -12.39 13.96 0.29
C ALA A 22 -11.30 15.02 0.51
N ILE A 23 -10.48 15.29 -0.52
CA ILE A 23 -9.48 16.37 -0.47
C ILE A 23 -10.17 17.74 -0.39
N ASN A 24 -11.21 17.99 -1.18
CA ASN A 24 -11.96 19.27 -1.15
C ASN A 24 -12.59 19.51 0.21
N ASP A 25 -13.19 18.49 0.81
CA ASP A 25 -13.80 18.58 2.14
C ASP A 25 -12.75 18.94 3.20
N THR A 26 -11.60 18.25 3.20
CA THR A 26 -10.49 18.57 4.10
C THR A 26 -9.94 19.99 3.89
N ILE A 27 -9.76 20.42 2.63
CA ILE A 27 -9.32 21.78 2.30
C ILE A 27 -10.27 22.82 2.90
N ARG A 28 -11.58 22.60 2.80
CA ARG A 28 -12.61 23.48 3.35
C ARG A 28 -12.56 23.49 4.88
N ASP A 29 -12.54 22.31 5.50
CA ASP A 29 -12.67 22.14 6.95
C ASP A 29 -11.42 22.65 7.69
N GLU A 30 -10.23 22.34 7.17
CA GLU A 30 -8.93 22.80 7.70
C GLU A 30 -8.53 24.20 7.17
N ARG A 31 -9.32 24.81 6.30
CA ARG A 31 -9.05 26.14 5.69
C ARG A 31 -7.70 26.19 4.97
N ILE A 32 -7.33 25.10 4.30
CA ILE A 32 -6.08 25.02 3.53
C ILE A 32 -6.21 25.92 2.28
N ASN A 33 -5.20 26.74 2.01
CA ASN A 33 -5.18 27.60 0.83
C ASN A 33 -4.85 26.82 -0.45
N ALA A 34 -5.73 25.90 -0.82
CA ALA A 34 -5.60 25.05 -2.00
C ALA A 34 -6.96 24.81 -2.66
N ASN A 35 -6.96 24.25 -3.86
CA ASN A 35 -8.13 23.68 -4.52
C ASN A 35 -7.75 22.41 -5.29
N VAL A 36 -8.64 21.44 -5.34
CA VAL A 36 -8.43 20.20 -6.06
C VAL A 36 -9.47 20.02 -7.17
N MET A 37 -9.06 19.38 -8.26
CA MET A 37 -9.93 19.03 -9.39
C MET A 37 -9.38 17.81 -10.13
N GLY A 38 -10.26 16.91 -10.55
CA GLY A 38 -9.93 15.87 -11.52
C GLY A 38 -9.78 16.41 -12.93
N LEU A 39 -8.83 15.90 -13.70
CA LEU A 39 -8.62 16.21 -15.11
C LEU A 39 -8.74 14.94 -15.94
N LEU A 40 -9.86 14.80 -16.67
CA LEU A 40 -10.12 13.60 -17.50
C LEU A 40 -9.56 13.69 -18.92
N SER A 41 -9.26 14.90 -19.39
CA SER A 41 -8.88 15.13 -20.79
C SER A 41 -7.59 15.91 -20.91
N GLU A 42 -6.68 15.43 -21.73
CA GLU A 42 -5.45 16.13 -22.15
C GLU A 42 -5.73 17.41 -22.96
N ASN A 43 -6.93 17.54 -23.54
CA ASN A 43 -7.42 18.75 -24.20
C ASN A 43 -7.91 19.81 -23.20
N SER A 44 -7.71 19.60 -21.90
CA SER A 44 -8.04 20.56 -20.86
C SER A 44 -7.37 21.93 -21.13
N ARG A 45 -8.10 23.02 -20.86
CA ARG A 45 -7.56 24.38 -20.90
C ARG A 45 -6.65 24.71 -19.71
N TRP A 46 -6.46 23.76 -18.78
CA TRP A 46 -5.54 23.95 -17.68
C TRP A 46 -4.12 24.15 -18.19
N ARG A 47 -3.44 25.09 -17.58
CA ARG A 47 -2.00 25.34 -17.79
C ARG A 47 -1.35 25.38 -16.42
N SER A 48 -0.21 24.69 -16.29
CA SER A 48 0.55 24.64 -15.06
C SER A 48 1.09 26.00 -14.66
N ARG A 49 1.24 26.19 -13.37
CA ARG A 49 1.92 27.34 -12.75
C ARG A 49 2.88 26.80 -11.71
N GLU A 50 3.86 27.59 -11.38
CA GLU A 50 4.71 27.32 -10.22
C GLU A 50 3.86 27.19 -8.95
N GLY A 51 4.14 26.17 -8.14
CA GLY A 51 3.37 25.81 -6.95
C GLY A 51 2.12 24.97 -7.21
N ASP A 52 1.80 24.64 -8.47
CA ASP A 52 0.76 23.63 -8.76
C ASP A 52 1.29 22.22 -8.42
N VAL A 53 0.39 21.35 -7.96
CA VAL A 53 0.67 19.93 -7.71
C VAL A 53 -0.21 19.08 -8.60
N VAL A 54 0.41 18.14 -9.30
CA VAL A 54 -0.28 17.15 -10.12
C VAL A 54 -0.11 15.78 -9.47
N VAL A 55 -1.23 15.10 -9.22
CA VAL A 55 -1.27 13.70 -8.78
C VAL A 55 -1.66 12.85 -9.99
N ASN A 56 -0.70 12.22 -10.62
CA ASN A 56 -0.97 11.37 -11.78
C ASN A 56 -1.36 9.96 -11.31
N TYR A 57 -2.66 9.70 -11.31
CA TYR A 57 -3.26 8.47 -10.84
C TYR A 57 -3.45 7.47 -11.99
N GLY A 58 -2.33 6.91 -12.46
CA GLY A 58 -2.29 5.90 -13.50
C GLY A 58 -2.43 6.42 -14.94
N ASN A 59 -2.52 7.73 -15.19
CA ASN A 59 -2.72 8.27 -16.51
C ASN A 59 -1.42 8.32 -17.32
N ARG A 60 -1.34 7.53 -18.39
CA ARG A 60 -0.19 7.44 -19.31
C ARG A 60 -0.33 8.28 -20.57
N ARG A 61 -1.45 8.99 -20.75
CA ARG A 61 -1.76 9.74 -21.97
C ARG A 61 -1.20 11.15 -21.97
N TYR A 62 -1.03 11.76 -20.79
CA TYR A 62 -0.50 13.11 -20.68
C TYR A 62 1.01 13.12 -20.98
N PRO A 63 1.46 13.92 -21.97
CA PRO A 63 2.89 14.07 -22.23
C PRO A 63 3.55 14.84 -21.08
N GLU A 64 4.86 14.60 -20.86
CA GLU A 64 5.61 15.32 -19.81
C GLU A 64 5.56 16.84 -19.95
N SER A 65 5.49 17.35 -21.19
CA SER A 65 5.34 18.80 -21.48
C SER A 65 4.04 19.40 -20.93
N PHE A 66 3.00 18.58 -20.72
CA PHE A 66 1.75 19.05 -20.15
C PHE A 66 1.91 19.57 -18.69
N PHE A 67 2.83 19.00 -17.97
CA PHE A 67 3.04 19.32 -16.56
C PHE A 67 3.78 20.65 -16.36
N GLY A 68 4.58 21.11 -17.33
CA GLY A 68 5.29 22.40 -17.27
C GLY A 68 6.07 22.58 -15.98
N SER A 69 5.73 23.63 -15.21
CA SER A 69 6.37 23.96 -13.93
C SER A 69 5.72 23.31 -12.69
N ALA A 70 4.67 22.50 -12.88
CA ALA A 70 4.01 21.84 -11.75
C ALA A 70 4.90 20.77 -11.12
N THR A 71 4.77 20.59 -9.81
CA THR A 71 5.31 19.42 -9.11
C THR A 71 4.42 18.22 -9.38
N VAL A 72 5.00 17.11 -9.84
CA VAL A 72 4.23 15.93 -10.28
C VAL A 72 4.54 14.74 -9.39
N LEU A 73 3.50 14.15 -8.82
CA LEU A 73 3.53 12.81 -8.24
C LEU A 73 3.22 11.79 -9.34
N ASN A 74 4.07 10.82 -9.53
CA ASN A 74 4.03 9.81 -10.59
C ASN A 74 4.06 10.39 -12.01
N ARG A 75 5.25 10.71 -12.51
CA ARG A 75 5.43 11.16 -13.90
C ARG A 75 5.03 10.10 -14.91
N THR A 76 4.58 10.53 -16.09
CA THR A 76 4.10 9.64 -17.15
C THR A 76 5.13 8.57 -17.54
N ALA A 77 6.41 8.93 -17.58
CA ALA A 77 7.49 7.97 -17.89
C ALA A 77 7.55 6.81 -16.86
N ALA A 78 7.41 7.11 -15.57
CA ALA A 78 7.38 6.11 -14.50
C ALA A 78 6.13 5.20 -14.61
N LEU A 79 4.98 5.78 -14.95
CA LEU A 79 3.76 5.01 -15.18
C LEU A 79 3.85 4.08 -16.38
N HIS A 80 4.50 4.49 -17.47
CA HIS A 80 4.78 3.61 -18.60
C HIS A 80 5.72 2.47 -18.23
N MET A 81 6.69 2.73 -17.37
CA MET A 81 7.60 1.71 -16.84
C MET A 81 6.84 0.65 -16.06
N ALA A 82 6.05 1.08 -15.06
CA ALA A 82 5.29 0.20 -14.19
C ALA A 82 4.19 -0.60 -14.93
N ALA A 83 3.54 0.02 -15.92
CA ALA A 83 2.42 -0.60 -16.62
C ALA A 83 2.85 -1.76 -17.53
N ASN A 84 4.07 -1.75 -18.06
CA ASN A 84 4.56 -2.83 -18.91
C ASN A 84 5.30 -3.87 -18.05
N LYS A 85 4.69 -5.03 -17.86
CA LYS A 85 5.18 -6.08 -16.96
C LYS A 85 6.62 -6.52 -17.26
N ARG A 86 7.00 -6.66 -18.54
CA ARG A 86 8.38 -7.01 -18.93
C ARG A 86 9.37 -5.94 -18.50
N ARG A 87 9.06 -4.66 -18.73
CA ARG A 87 9.92 -3.54 -18.34
C ARG A 87 9.98 -3.41 -16.80
N ALA A 88 8.84 -3.55 -16.15
CA ALA A 88 8.75 -3.49 -14.68
C ALA A 88 9.63 -4.56 -14.06
N PHE A 89 9.53 -5.82 -14.46
CA PHE A 89 10.39 -6.89 -13.96
C PHE A 89 11.86 -6.62 -14.21
N SER A 90 12.23 -6.20 -15.44
CA SER A 90 13.63 -5.90 -15.77
C SER A 90 14.22 -4.79 -14.89
N VAL A 91 13.48 -3.73 -14.64
CA VAL A 91 13.93 -2.60 -13.79
C VAL A 91 14.02 -3.03 -12.33
N MET A 92 13.07 -3.80 -11.84
CA MET A 92 13.11 -4.35 -10.48
C MET A 92 14.31 -5.28 -10.26
N ASP A 93 14.61 -6.17 -11.20
CA ASP A 93 15.77 -7.06 -11.14
C ASP A 93 17.08 -6.26 -11.09
N GLN A 94 17.22 -5.24 -11.95
CA GLN A 94 18.40 -4.36 -11.95
C GLN A 94 18.59 -3.62 -10.62
N ALA A 95 17.49 -3.34 -9.92
CA ALA A 95 17.49 -2.73 -8.59
C ALA A 95 17.65 -3.74 -7.44
N GLY A 96 17.81 -5.04 -7.75
CA GLY A 96 17.93 -6.09 -6.75
C GLY A 96 16.64 -6.37 -5.98
N VAL A 97 15.49 -6.09 -6.59
CA VAL A 97 14.17 -6.49 -6.08
C VAL A 97 13.88 -7.90 -6.55
N LYS A 98 13.57 -8.80 -5.62
CA LYS A 98 13.22 -10.18 -5.96
C LYS A 98 11.82 -10.22 -6.59
N THR A 99 11.76 -10.60 -7.87
CA THR A 99 10.53 -10.85 -8.61
C THR A 99 10.28 -12.34 -8.77
N VAL A 100 9.10 -12.74 -9.24
CA VAL A 100 8.91 -14.12 -9.74
C VAL A 100 9.81 -14.36 -10.95
N GLU A 101 10.26 -15.61 -11.13
CA GLU A 101 11.02 -15.96 -12.33
C GLU A 101 10.17 -15.68 -13.57
N TYR A 102 10.76 -15.01 -14.57
CA TYR A 102 10.08 -14.64 -15.81
C TYR A 102 10.99 -14.80 -17.01
N THR A 103 10.39 -15.01 -18.17
CA THR A 103 11.08 -15.11 -19.46
C THR A 103 10.15 -14.72 -20.59
N ASP A 104 10.69 -14.27 -21.71
CA ASP A 104 9.97 -14.12 -22.98
C ASP A 104 10.26 -15.28 -23.96
N VAL A 105 11.03 -16.27 -23.53
CA VAL A 105 11.41 -17.44 -24.31
C VAL A 105 10.51 -18.62 -23.98
N GLN A 106 9.68 -19.03 -24.96
CA GLN A 106 8.71 -20.13 -24.80
C GLN A 106 9.38 -21.46 -24.40
N SER A 107 10.56 -21.80 -24.94
CA SER A 107 11.25 -23.04 -24.59
C SER A 107 11.67 -23.08 -23.12
N THR A 108 12.12 -21.96 -22.56
CA THR A 108 12.42 -21.86 -21.11
C THR A 108 11.16 -22.05 -20.27
N ALA A 109 10.05 -21.45 -20.68
CA ALA A 109 8.76 -21.65 -20.00
C ALA A 109 8.28 -23.12 -20.09
N GLN A 110 8.50 -23.78 -21.24
CA GLN A 110 8.21 -25.20 -21.41
C GLN A 110 9.08 -26.08 -20.49
N GLU A 111 10.35 -25.75 -20.30
CA GLU A 111 11.22 -26.42 -19.33
C GLU A 111 10.70 -26.32 -17.91
N TRP A 112 10.15 -25.15 -17.51
CA TRP A 112 9.50 -24.98 -16.21
C TRP A 112 8.29 -25.90 -16.06
N SER A 113 7.39 -25.94 -17.06
CA SER A 113 6.23 -26.84 -17.06
C SER A 113 6.66 -28.29 -16.98
N ASN A 114 7.61 -28.73 -17.81
CA ASN A 114 8.14 -30.10 -17.81
C ASN A 114 8.75 -30.49 -16.45
N SER A 115 9.30 -29.51 -15.72
CA SER A 115 9.86 -29.68 -14.37
C SER A 115 8.81 -29.65 -13.27
N GLY A 116 7.52 -29.63 -13.62
CA GLY A 116 6.43 -29.70 -12.65
C GLY A 116 6.02 -28.36 -12.06
N ASN A 117 6.35 -27.24 -12.71
CA ASN A 117 5.92 -25.92 -12.27
C ASN A 117 4.69 -25.46 -13.05
N ILE A 118 3.83 -24.69 -12.38
CA ILE A 118 2.80 -23.87 -13.05
C ILE A 118 3.48 -22.75 -13.81
N VAL A 119 3.02 -22.49 -15.03
CA VAL A 119 3.46 -21.36 -15.86
C VAL A 119 2.26 -20.46 -16.14
N TYR A 120 2.43 -19.15 -15.95
CA TYR A 120 1.43 -18.16 -16.34
C TYR A 120 1.87 -17.52 -17.66
N GLU A 121 1.15 -17.81 -18.72
CA GLU A 121 1.29 -17.13 -20.02
C GLU A 121 0.62 -15.76 -19.94
N ARG A 122 1.35 -14.72 -20.25
CA ARG A 122 0.83 -13.34 -20.28
C ARG A 122 0.79 -12.84 -21.71
N HIS A 123 -0.39 -12.84 -22.27
CA HIS A 123 -0.65 -12.36 -23.64
C HIS A 123 -0.74 -10.84 -23.69
N GLU A 124 -1.00 -10.18 -22.55
CA GLU A 124 -1.05 -8.73 -22.43
C GLU A 124 0.00 -8.24 -21.43
N LEU A 125 0.94 -7.40 -21.86
CA LEU A 125 1.95 -6.83 -21.00
C LEU A 125 1.43 -5.67 -20.14
N THR A 126 0.33 -5.04 -20.55
CA THR A 126 -0.27 -3.86 -19.88
C THR A 126 -1.64 -4.14 -19.30
N GLY A 127 -2.08 -5.39 -19.28
CA GLY A 127 -3.34 -5.83 -18.68
C GLY A 127 -3.37 -5.67 -17.15
N HIS A 128 -4.56 -5.58 -16.59
CA HIS A 128 -4.82 -5.48 -15.15
C HIS A 128 -5.77 -6.59 -14.71
N SER A 129 -5.88 -6.85 -13.39
CA SER A 129 -6.81 -7.83 -12.79
C SER A 129 -6.74 -9.24 -13.39
N GLY A 130 -5.56 -9.65 -13.88
CA GLY A 130 -5.37 -10.97 -14.49
C GLY A 130 -5.81 -11.08 -15.95
N SER A 131 -6.17 -9.97 -16.61
CA SER A 131 -6.47 -9.98 -18.06
C SER A 131 -5.32 -10.56 -18.86
N GLY A 132 -5.66 -11.41 -19.85
CA GLY A 132 -4.69 -12.05 -20.77
C GLY A 132 -3.77 -13.06 -20.07
N ILE A 133 -4.11 -13.61 -18.91
CA ILE A 133 -3.36 -14.68 -18.26
C ILE A 133 -4.00 -16.02 -18.58
N ILE A 134 -3.19 -16.92 -19.15
CA ILE A 134 -3.51 -18.35 -19.25
C ILE A 134 -2.62 -19.12 -18.28
N VAL A 135 -3.23 -20.02 -17.50
CA VAL A 135 -2.51 -20.89 -16.57
C VAL A 135 -2.20 -22.20 -17.30
N VAL A 136 -0.94 -22.55 -17.34
CA VAL A 136 -0.46 -23.82 -17.87
C VAL A 136 -0.11 -24.71 -16.69
N GLU A 137 -0.80 -25.85 -16.60
CA GLU A 137 -0.59 -26.82 -15.55
C GLU A 137 0.76 -27.55 -15.72
N PRO A 138 1.31 -28.10 -14.64
CA PRO A 138 2.56 -28.86 -14.71
C PRO A 138 2.54 -29.95 -15.76
N ARG A 139 3.55 -29.95 -16.64
CA ARG A 139 3.76 -30.87 -17.75
C ARG A 139 2.87 -30.68 -18.97
N ASP A 140 2.03 -29.65 -18.96
CA ASP A 140 1.27 -29.27 -20.14
C ASP A 140 2.13 -28.44 -21.13
N SER A 141 1.66 -28.38 -22.36
CA SER A 141 2.30 -27.60 -23.41
C SER A 141 2.10 -26.11 -23.19
N VAL A 142 3.19 -25.37 -23.22
CA VAL A 142 3.19 -23.91 -23.13
C VAL A 142 2.92 -23.29 -24.49
N GLY A 143 1.89 -22.43 -24.60
CA GLY A 143 1.55 -21.69 -25.80
C GLY A 143 2.51 -20.52 -26.07
N GLN A 144 2.27 -19.79 -27.14
CA GLN A 144 3.04 -18.58 -27.44
C GLN A 144 2.41 -17.38 -26.72
N ALA A 145 3.20 -16.64 -25.93
CA ALA A 145 2.80 -15.45 -25.23
C ALA A 145 3.89 -14.38 -25.24
N GLU A 146 3.52 -13.15 -24.85
CA GLU A 146 4.45 -12.02 -24.76
C GLU A 146 5.43 -12.14 -23.58
N LEU A 147 5.02 -12.83 -22.50
CA LEU A 147 5.80 -13.02 -21.30
C LEU A 147 5.29 -14.26 -20.55
N TYR A 148 6.21 -14.95 -19.90
CA TYR A 148 5.90 -16.10 -19.03
C TYR A 148 6.39 -15.81 -17.63
N THR A 149 5.63 -16.22 -16.61
CA THR A 149 6.05 -16.17 -15.23
C THR A 149 5.85 -17.53 -14.56
N LYS A 150 6.84 -17.94 -13.79
CA LYS A 150 6.82 -19.20 -13.05
C LYS A 150 6.01 -19.07 -11.77
N GLY A 151 5.13 -20.01 -11.51
CA GLY A 151 4.29 -20.05 -10.33
C GLY A 151 5.08 -20.35 -9.05
N ILE A 152 4.70 -19.68 -7.96
CA ILE A 152 5.21 -20.00 -6.62
C ILE A 152 4.30 -21.08 -6.03
N LEU A 153 4.80 -22.29 -5.95
CA LEU A 153 4.04 -23.46 -5.49
C LEU A 153 4.02 -23.58 -3.96
N GLY A 154 2.98 -24.26 -3.45
CA GLY A 154 2.79 -24.55 -2.04
C GLY A 154 2.19 -23.40 -1.22
N PRO A 155 2.07 -23.57 0.10
CA PRO A 155 1.46 -22.59 0.97
C PRO A 155 2.16 -21.21 0.84
N ARG A 156 1.40 -20.19 0.46
CA ARG A 156 1.89 -18.84 0.25
C ARG A 156 0.87 -17.83 0.74
N ARG A 157 1.33 -16.64 1.10
CA ARG A 157 0.50 -15.48 1.40
C ARG A 157 0.70 -14.42 0.35
N GLU A 158 -0.33 -13.63 0.11
CA GLU A 158 -0.27 -12.49 -0.80
C GLU A 158 -0.62 -11.22 -0.04
N TRP A 159 0.17 -10.18 -0.30
CA TRP A 159 0.08 -8.89 0.35
C TRP A 159 0.00 -7.78 -0.67
N ARG A 160 -0.70 -6.71 -0.32
CA ARG A 160 -0.62 -5.42 -1.00
C ARG A 160 0.00 -4.41 -0.04
N VAL A 161 1.15 -3.88 -0.43
CA VAL A 161 1.89 -2.90 0.36
C VAL A 161 1.83 -1.55 -0.34
N HIS A 162 1.17 -0.59 0.27
CA HIS A 162 1.09 0.77 -0.24
C HIS A 162 2.32 1.56 0.18
N VAL A 163 2.94 2.19 -0.79
CA VAL A 163 4.13 3.04 -0.60
C VAL A 163 3.82 4.45 -1.08
N PHE A 164 4.23 5.45 -0.31
CA PHE A 164 4.12 6.86 -0.66
C PHE A 164 5.41 7.58 -0.26
N LYS A 165 6.11 8.18 -1.24
CA LYS A 165 7.39 8.92 -1.03
C LYS A 165 8.41 8.11 -0.21
N GLY A 166 8.59 6.85 -0.55
CA GLY A 166 9.53 5.95 0.11
C GLY A 166 9.06 5.39 1.46
N ALA A 167 7.91 5.84 1.98
CA ALA A 167 7.33 5.31 3.22
C ALA A 167 6.25 4.26 2.92
N ILE A 168 6.23 3.17 3.70
CA ILE A 168 5.12 2.22 3.69
C ILE A 168 3.97 2.87 4.46
N THR A 169 2.83 3.03 3.80
CA THR A 169 1.68 3.74 4.37
C THR A 169 0.52 2.84 4.76
N TYR A 170 0.40 1.68 4.11
CA TYR A 170 -0.65 0.72 4.43
C TYR A 170 -0.27 -0.68 3.96
N VAL A 171 -0.78 -1.68 4.65
CA VAL A 171 -0.60 -3.09 4.29
C VAL A 171 -1.94 -3.79 4.33
N GLN A 172 -2.21 -4.58 3.30
CA GLN A 172 -3.39 -5.43 3.21
C GLN A 172 -2.97 -6.86 2.89
N LYS A 173 -3.71 -7.81 3.40
CA LYS A 173 -3.56 -9.24 3.08
C LYS A 173 -4.64 -9.65 2.11
N LYS A 174 -4.29 -10.42 1.09
CA LYS A 174 -5.27 -11.04 0.20
C LYS A 174 -5.81 -12.29 0.87
N ILE A 175 -7.12 -12.31 1.10
CA ILE A 175 -7.85 -13.39 1.75
C ILE A 175 -9.04 -13.82 0.90
N ARG A 176 -9.60 -14.96 1.20
CA ARG A 176 -10.79 -15.47 0.51
C ARG A 176 -12.00 -14.61 0.86
N ARG A 177 -12.85 -14.35 -0.14
CA ARG A 177 -14.14 -13.70 0.06
C ARG A 177 -15.10 -14.66 0.76
N ASN A 178 -15.95 -14.16 1.66
CA ASN A 178 -17.00 -14.97 2.26
C ASN A 178 -17.89 -15.61 1.19
N GLY A 179 -18.25 -16.87 1.35
CA GLY A 179 -19.01 -17.64 0.35
C GLY A 179 -18.19 -18.06 -0.88
N TYR A 180 -16.86 -18.02 -0.83
CA TYR A 180 -15.99 -18.39 -1.96
C TYR A 180 -16.20 -19.83 -2.44
N ARG A 181 -16.63 -20.76 -1.55
CA ARG A 181 -16.84 -22.17 -1.92
C ARG A 181 -18.01 -22.36 -2.88
N GLU A 182 -19.01 -21.50 -2.80
CA GLU A 182 -20.17 -21.47 -3.66
C GLU A 182 -19.97 -20.64 -4.93
N ASP A 183 -18.86 -19.92 -5.05
CA ASP A 183 -18.53 -19.11 -6.21
C ASP A 183 -18.02 -20.00 -7.37
N PRO A 184 -18.74 -20.12 -8.48
CA PRO A 184 -18.32 -20.96 -9.60
C PRO A 184 -17.03 -20.46 -10.28
N ASN A 185 -16.65 -19.22 -10.04
CA ASN A 185 -15.43 -18.61 -10.58
C ASN A 185 -14.24 -18.73 -9.63
N TYR A 186 -14.43 -19.29 -8.42
CA TYR A 186 -13.34 -19.40 -7.46
C TYR A 186 -12.13 -20.15 -8.04
N ARG A 187 -10.95 -19.53 -7.84
CA ARG A 187 -9.67 -20.11 -8.25
C ARG A 187 -8.61 -19.88 -7.16
N GLU A 188 -7.82 -20.91 -6.87
CA GLU A 188 -6.72 -20.81 -5.90
C GLU A 188 -5.41 -20.33 -6.55
N ASP A 189 -5.24 -20.56 -7.82
CA ASP A 189 -4.02 -20.28 -8.59
C ASP A 189 -3.96 -18.82 -9.10
N VAL A 190 -5.11 -18.25 -9.47
CA VAL A 190 -5.24 -16.84 -9.89
C VAL A 190 -6.13 -16.12 -8.88
N ARG A 191 -5.53 -15.26 -8.07
CA ARG A 191 -6.20 -14.62 -6.94
C ARG A 191 -6.56 -13.17 -7.27
N ASN A 192 -7.80 -12.93 -7.64
CA ASN A 192 -8.36 -11.60 -7.84
C ASN A 192 -9.84 -11.57 -7.37
N HIS A 193 -10.48 -10.41 -7.43
CA HIS A 193 -11.85 -10.26 -6.96
C HIS A 193 -12.84 -11.19 -7.67
N HIS A 194 -12.70 -11.38 -9.00
CA HIS A 194 -13.58 -12.29 -9.77
C HIS A 194 -13.40 -13.74 -9.38
N THR A 195 -12.23 -14.10 -8.91
CA THR A 195 -11.91 -15.47 -8.52
C THR A 195 -12.05 -15.70 -7.01
N GLY A 196 -12.84 -14.87 -6.33
CA GLY A 196 -13.22 -15.08 -4.93
C GLY A 196 -12.22 -14.55 -3.90
N TRP A 197 -11.35 -13.58 -4.25
CA TRP A 197 -10.34 -13.01 -3.35
C TRP A 197 -10.52 -11.52 -3.15
N VAL A 198 -10.26 -11.05 -1.95
CA VAL A 198 -10.36 -9.64 -1.53
C VAL A 198 -9.14 -9.24 -0.72
N TYR A 199 -8.86 -7.94 -0.66
CA TYR A 199 -7.84 -7.39 0.23
C TYR A 199 -8.48 -7.00 1.57
N SER A 200 -7.86 -7.40 2.67
CA SER A 200 -8.31 -7.09 4.02
C SER A 200 -7.16 -6.52 4.85
N SER A 201 -7.49 -5.58 5.72
CA SER A 201 -6.59 -5.09 6.77
C SER A 201 -6.73 -5.87 8.08
N SER A 202 -7.74 -6.75 8.18
CA SER A 202 -7.93 -7.65 9.31
C SER A 202 -7.11 -8.91 9.14
N PHE A 203 -5.98 -9.00 9.80
CA PHE A 203 -5.12 -10.20 9.78
C PHE A 203 -4.27 -10.27 11.04
N THR A 204 -3.89 -11.48 11.41
CA THR A 204 -3.08 -11.76 12.61
C THR A 204 -1.60 -11.92 12.33
N ASP A 205 -1.26 -12.29 11.10
CA ASP A 205 0.11 -12.41 10.61
C ASP A 205 0.55 -11.13 9.90
N VAL A 206 1.84 -10.90 9.77
CA VAL A 206 2.41 -9.71 9.14
C VAL A 206 3.33 -10.11 7.99
N PRO A 207 3.48 -9.28 6.95
CA PRO A 207 4.47 -9.52 5.92
C PRO A 207 5.88 -9.46 6.52
N ASN A 208 6.78 -10.29 5.98
CA ASN A 208 8.17 -10.29 6.42
C ASN A 208 8.93 -9.02 5.95
N ASP A 209 10.09 -8.74 6.57
CA ASP A 209 10.89 -7.56 6.24
C ASP A 209 11.29 -7.50 4.77
N ALA A 210 11.58 -8.67 4.16
CA ALA A 210 11.93 -8.73 2.75
C ALA A 210 10.81 -8.20 1.85
N SER A 211 9.52 -8.46 2.19
CA SER A 211 8.39 -7.91 1.44
C SER A 211 8.32 -6.40 1.56
N LEU A 212 8.52 -5.86 2.76
CA LEU A 212 8.43 -4.42 3.01
C LEU A 212 9.56 -3.67 2.30
N ILE A 213 10.78 -4.17 2.39
CA ILE A 213 11.95 -3.62 1.69
C ILE A 213 11.77 -3.69 0.18
N ASN A 214 11.32 -4.84 -0.34
CA ASN A 214 11.10 -5.02 -1.77
C ASN A 214 9.98 -4.12 -2.30
N ALA A 215 8.92 -3.85 -1.50
CA ALA A 215 7.86 -2.93 -1.88
C ALA A 215 8.39 -1.51 -2.12
N VAL A 216 9.16 -0.97 -1.17
CA VAL A 216 9.75 0.37 -1.31
C VAL A 216 10.67 0.44 -2.52
N LYS A 217 11.60 -0.52 -2.63
CA LYS A 217 12.55 -0.58 -3.76
C LYS A 217 11.85 -0.73 -5.11
N ALA A 218 10.76 -1.49 -5.20
CA ALA A 218 10.00 -1.66 -6.44
C ALA A 218 9.40 -0.33 -6.92
N VAL A 219 8.79 0.45 -6.01
CA VAL A 219 8.24 1.76 -6.33
C VAL A 219 9.34 2.73 -6.76
N GLU A 220 10.43 2.81 -5.99
CA GLU A 220 11.57 3.70 -6.25
C GLU A 220 12.29 3.36 -7.56
N SER A 221 12.52 2.08 -7.85
CA SER A 221 13.23 1.64 -9.06
C SER A 221 12.52 2.06 -10.35
N MET A 222 11.21 2.20 -10.32
CA MET A 222 10.41 2.67 -11.45
C MET A 222 10.33 4.21 -11.52
N GLY A 223 10.89 4.93 -10.56
CA GLY A 223 10.76 6.39 -10.45
C GLY A 223 9.35 6.84 -10.03
N LEU A 224 8.60 5.99 -9.36
CA LEU A 224 7.27 6.30 -8.84
C LEU A 224 7.38 6.99 -7.47
N ASP A 225 6.48 7.91 -7.21
CA ASP A 225 6.33 8.58 -5.92
C ASP A 225 5.41 7.81 -4.98
N PHE A 226 4.45 7.08 -5.54
CA PHE A 226 3.53 6.21 -4.82
C PHE A 226 3.05 5.04 -5.69
N GLY A 227 2.62 3.97 -5.02
CA GLY A 227 2.00 2.81 -5.66
C GLY A 227 1.61 1.75 -4.63
N ALA A 228 0.83 0.78 -5.06
CA ALA A 228 0.50 -0.41 -4.28
C ALA A 228 1.23 -1.61 -4.90
N VAL A 229 2.02 -2.30 -4.10
CA VAL A 229 2.89 -3.40 -4.54
C VAL A 229 2.28 -4.73 -4.13
N ASP A 230 1.98 -5.57 -5.09
CA ASP A 230 1.48 -6.91 -4.85
C ASP A 230 2.66 -7.87 -4.69
N ILE A 231 2.68 -8.61 -3.57
CA ILE A 231 3.82 -9.43 -3.13
C ILE A 231 3.33 -10.80 -2.68
N ILE A 232 4.00 -11.85 -3.14
CA ILE A 232 3.87 -13.19 -2.57
C ILE A 232 4.96 -13.41 -1.52
N THR A 233 4.58 -14.00 -0.40
CA THR A 233 5.54 -14.50 0.61
C THR A 233 5.40 -16.00 0.84
N LYS A 234 6.55 -16.66 1.04
CA LYS A 234 6.63 -18.07 1.43
C LYS A 234 7.82 -18.23 2.38
N GLY A 235 7.53 -18.50 3.64
CA GLY A 235 8.56 -18.47 4.68
C GLY A 235 9.18 -17.07 4.79
N GLN A 236 10.50 -16.99 4.68
CA GLN A 236 11.25 -15.71 4.73
C GLN A 236 11.44 -15.08 3.35
N GLU A 237 11.02 -15.73 2.30
CA GLU A 237 11.16 -15.23 0.94
C GLU A 237 9.95 -14.38 0.54
N ALA A 238 10.21 -13.37 -0.30
CA ALA A 238 9.20 -12.47 -0.84
C ALA A 238 9.48 -12.18 -2.31
N TRP A 239 8.44 -12.21 -3.15
CA TRP A 239 8.51 -11.93 -4.58
C TRP A 239 7.50 -10.87 -4.96
N VAL A 240 7.96 -9.82 -5.61
CA VAL A 240 7.09 -8.79 -6.17
C VAL A 240 6.43 -9.32 -7.44
N LEU A 241 5.11 -9.16 -7.53
CA LEU A 241 4.30 -9.51 -8.69
C LEU A 241 4.10 -8.31 -9.63
N GLU A 242 3.74 -7.18 -9.06
CA GLU A 242 3.47 -5.95 -9.80
C GLU A 242 3.45 -4.72 -8.87
N VAL A 243 3.55 -3.54 -9.48
CA VAL A 243 3.29 -2.26 -8.83
C VAL A 243 2.06 -1.62 -9.49
N ASN A 244 0.99 -1.52 -8.71
CA ASN A 244 -0.24 -0.87 -9.15
C ASN A 244 -0.14 0.64 -8.90
N THR A 245 -0.27 1.43 -9.98
CA THR A 245 -0.13 2.89 -9.96
C THR A 245 -1.44 3.64 -9.76
N ALA A 246 -2.55 2.90 -9.74
CA ALA A 246 -3.90 3.42 -9.49
C ALA A 246 -4.69 2.40 -8.68
N PRO A 247 -4.29 2.10 -7.43
CA PRO A 247 -5.01 1.15 -6.59
C PRO A 247 -6.41 1.66 -6.26
N GLY A 248 -7.33 0.75 -5.94
CA GLY A 248 -8.66 1.12 -5.44
C GLY A 248 -8.57 2.01 -4.19
N LEU A 249 -9.42 3.02 -4.09
CA LEU A 249 -9.47 3.94 -2.96
C LEU A 249 -10.85 3.89 -2.33
N THR A 250 -10.97 3.08 -1.29
CA THR A 250 -12.16 3.01 -0.44
C THR A 250 -11.73 3.05 1.03
N GLY A 251 -12.62 3.41 1.92
CA GLY A 251 -12.39 3.36 3.37
C GLY A 251 -11.03 3.90 3.80
N THR A 252 -10.26 3.09 4.52
CA THR A 252 -8.93 3.45 5.06
C THR A 252 -7.94 3.83 3.98
N THR A 253 -7.96 3.16 2.82
CA THR A 253 -7.04 3.47 1.72
C THR A 253 -7.28 4.89 1.19
N LEU A 254 -8.53 5.27 0.99
CA LEU A 254 -8.90 6.62 0.57
C LEU A 254 -8.38 7.68 1.56
N ASP A 255 -8.59 7.45 2.85
CA ASP A 255 -8.17 8.38 3.90
C ASP A 255 -6.65 8.56 3.96
N ILE A 256 -5.89 7.49 3.81
CA ILE A 256 -4.43 7.53 3.76
C ILE A 256 -3.94 8.34 2.55
N TYR A 257 -4.47 8.07 1.35
CA TYR A 257 -4.04 8.79 0.15
C TYR A 257 -4.43 10.25 0.21
N ARG A 258 -5.65 10.59 0.66
CA ARG A 258 -6.10 11.96 0.90
C ARG A 258 -5.13 12.71 1.82
N HIS A 259 -4.83 12.11 2.98
CA HIS A 259 -3.94 12.72 3.97
C HIS A 259 -2.53 12.92 3.40
N ASN A 260 -1.94 11.89 2.82
CA ASN A 260 -0.56 11.92 2.35
C ASN A 260 -0.35 12.87 1.17
N ILE A 261 -1.35 13.00 0.28
CA ILE A 261 -1.34 14.00 -0.78
C ILE A 261 -1.39 15.41 -0.21
N LEU A 262 -2.24 15.69 0.78
CA LEU A 262 -2.30 16.99 1.43
C LEU A 262 -1.03 17.33 2.19
N GLU A 263 -0.42 16.36 2.87
CA GLU A 263 0.89 16.55 3.52
C GLU A 263 1.99 16.87 2.51
N PHE A 264 1.99 16.19 1.37
CA PHE A 264 2.90 16.50 0.28
C PHE A 264 2.67 17.92 -0.27
N VAL A 265 1.42 18.36 -0.39
CA VAL A 265 1.09 19.74 -0.80
C VAL A 265 1.56 20.76 0.22
N LYS A 266 1.36 20.52 1.51
CA LYS A 266 1.86 21.39 2.59
C LYS A 266 3.40 21.47 2.56
N ALA A 267 4.09 20.38 2.23
CA ALA A 267 5.55 20.31 2.12
C ALA A 267 6.14 21.07 0.91
N GLN A 268 5.30 21.63 0.01
CA GLN A 268 5.79 22.61 -0.97
C GLN A 268 6.25 23.92 -0.30
N ASN A 269 5.87 24.17 0.95
CA ASN A 269 6.50 25.16 1.80
C ASN A 269 7.80 24.55 2.40
N PRO A 270 9.00 25.10 2.12
CA PRO A 270 10.26 24.54 2.62
C PRO A 270 10.39 24.49 4.16
N LEU A 271 9.55 25.24 4.86
CA LEU A 271 9.51 25.27 6.34
C LEU A 271 8.60 24.20 6.93
N TYR A 272 7.87 23.45 6.09
CA TYR A 272 6.95 22.43 6.55
C TYR A 272 7.54 21.02 6.37
N THR A 273 7.53 20.24 7.43
CA THR A 273 7.91 18.81 7.38
C THR A 273 6.65 17.98 7.25
N PRO A 274 6.50 17.19 6.17
CA PRO A 274 5.28 16.39 5.97
C PRO A 274 5.16 15.27 7.01
N GLN A 275 3.93 15.06 7.45
CA GLN A 275 3.54 14.01 8.39
C GLN A 275 2.71 12.94 7.65
N TYR A 276 3.39 12.05 6.93
CA TYR A 276 2.68 11.02 6.17
C TYR A 276 1.99 10.02 7.10
N LYS A 277 0.69 9.82 6.85
CA LYS A 277 -0.11 8.87 7.61
C LYS A 277 0.32 7.45 7.25
N VAL A 278 0.62 6.67 8.28
CA VAL A 278 0.96 5.27 8.19
C VAL A 278 -0.06 4.51 9.02
N VAL A 279 -0.83 3.64 8.39
CA VAL A 279 -1.78 2.76 9.07
C VAL A 279 -1.30 1.33 8.85
N TYR A 280 -0.67 0.77 9.87
CA TYR A 280 -0.50 -0.69 9.92
C TYR A 280 -1.81 -1.29 10.40
N ALA A 281 -2.12 -2.49 9.94
CA ALA A 281 -3.34 -3.19 10.32
C ALA A 281 -3.62 -3.04 11.81
N THR A 282 -4.70 -2.38 12.15
CA THR A 282 -5.25 -2.45 13.50
C THR A 282 -5.72 -3.88 13.69
N PRO A 283 -5.38 -4.57 14.78
CA PRO A 283 -6.02 -5.81 15.13
C PRO A 283 -7.51 -5.50 15.38
N VAL A 284 -8.31 -5.67 14.37
CA VAL A 284 -9.76 -5.69 14.51
C VAL A 284 -10.11 -7.04 15.13
N GLU A 285 -11.29 -7.15 15.76
CA GLU A 285 -11.87 -8.39 16.28
C GLU A 285 -11.50 -9.59 15.42
N ALA A 286 -11.22 -10.72 16.05
CA ALA A 286 -10.64 -11.89 15.39
C ALA A 286 -11.26 -12.09 13.99
N PRO A 287 -10.43 -12.18 12.94
CA PRO A 287 -10.95 -12.36 11.59
C PRO A 287 -11.90 -13.55 11.58
N ILE A 288 -12.99 -13.45 10.84
CA ILE A 288 -13.90 -14.57 10.67
C ILE A 288 -13.11 -15.69 9.98
N GLU A 289 -13.04 -16.85 10.64
CA GLU A 289 -12.46 -18.06 10.06
C GLU A 289 -13.59 -18.89 9.46
N ASP A 290 -13.32 -19.49 8.30
CA ASP A 290 -14.21 -20.51 7.75
C ASP A 290 -14.10 -21.82 8.54
N GLY A 291 -14.95 -22.80 8.23
CA GLY A 291 -14.95 -24.09 8.93
C GLY A 291 -13.64 -24.89 8.86
N ASP A 292 -12.68 -24.46 8.01
CA ASP A 292 -11.36 -25.06 7.86
C ASP A 292 -10.25 -24.19 8.50
N GLY A 293 -10.60 -23.12 9.23
CA GLY A 293 -9.65 -22.22 9.89
C GLY A 293 -8.97 -21.21 8.94
N GLU A 294 -9.53 -20.99 7.73
CA GLU A 294 -9.04 -20.00 6.79
C GLU A 294 -9.77 -18.67 6.97
N LEU A 295 -9.01 -17.57 6.83
CA LEU A 295 -9.57 -16.23 6.95
C LEU A 295 -10.47 -15.90 5.76
N VAL A 296 -11.67 -15.39 6.04
CA VAL A 296 -12.63 -14.90 5.05
C VAL A 296 -13.09 -13.49 5.42
N ALA A 297 -13.49 -12.70 4.43
CA ALA A 297 -14.10 -11.40 4.64
C ALA A 297 -15.24 -11.17 3.66
N ASP A 298 -16.24 -10.42 4.09
CA ASP A 298 -17.28 -9.90 3.20
C ASP A 298 -16.70 -8.85 2.26
N SER A 299 -17.25 -8.76 1.05
CA SER A 299 -16.82 -7.78 0.05
C SER A 299 -16.97 -6.33 0.53
N GLU A 300 -17.90 -6.08 1.45
CA GLU A 300 -18.13 -4.75 2.05
C GLU A 300 -17.06 -4.34 3.07
N SER A 301 -16.33 -5.29 3.67
CA SER A 301 -15.23 -5.04 4.60
C SER A 301 -13.86 -4.99 3.92
N ALA A 302 -13.81 -5.30 2.64
CA ALA A 302 -12.60 -5.28 1.83
C ALA A 302 -12.50 -3.96 1.07
N ASP A 303 -11.28 -3.40 0.98
CA ASP A 303 -11.00 -2.29 0.07
C ASP A 303 -11.04 -2.83 -1.37
N ASP A 304 -12.20 -2.70 -2.03
CA ASP A 304 -12.43 -3.25 -3.36
C ASP A 304 -11.51 -2.68 -4.43
N GLU A 305 -11.02 -3.56 -5.30
CA GLU A 305 -10.40 -3.15 -6.56
C GLU A 305 -11.48 -2.53 -7.46
N ASN A 306 -11.25 -1.30 -7.91
CA ASN A 306 -12.15 -0.57 -8.77
C ASN A 306 -12.52 -1.36 -10.03
N PHE A 307 -13.76 -1.79 -10.10
CA PHE A 307 -14.39 -2.25 -11.31
C PHE A 307 -15.08 -1.07 -11.98
N ALA A 308 -14.50 -0.56 -13.06
CA ALA A 308 -15.26 0.23 -14.02
C ALA A 308 -16.19 -0.71 -14.78
N LEU A 309 -17.36 -0.99 -14.24
CA LEU A 309 -18.49 -1.51 -15.02
C LEU A 309 -19.01 -0.36 -15.87
N GLU A 310 -18.95 -0.51 -17.18
CA GLU A 310 -19.72 0.31 -18.11
C GLU A 310 -21.22 0.18 -17.76
N GLY A 311 -21.80 1.31 -17.35
CA GLY A 311 -23.21 1.59 -17.49
C GLY A 311 -24.17 0.92 -16.51
N GLN A 312 -24.32 1.50 -15.32
CA GLN A 312 -25.65 1.65 -14.71
C GLN A 312 -25.67 2.90 -13.79
N VAL A 313 -26.57 3.81 -14.09
CA VAL A 313 -26.85 5.02 -13.28
C VAL A 313 -27.61 4.58 -12.04
N ALA A 314 -26.98 4.67 -10.87
CA ALA A 314 -27.64 4.48 -9.59
C ALA A 314 -28.35 5.76 -9.14
N GLN A 315 -29.60 5.63 -8.72
CA GLN A 315 -30.40 6.70 -8.10
C GLN A 315 -29.94 6.94 -6.65
N PRO A 316 -30.10 8.16 -6.11
CA PRO A 316 -29.63 8.49 -4.77
C PRO A 316 -30.53 7.85 -3.70
N VAL A 317 -29.91 7.28 -2.68
CA VAL A 317 -30.58 6.79 -1.47
C VAL A 317 -30.29 7.78 -0.34
N ASP A 318 -31.35 8.13 0.38
CA ASP A 318 -31.38 9.11 1.46
C ASP A 318 -30.46 8.76 2.63
N SER A 319 -29.78 9.78 3.14
CA SER A 319 -28.89 9.74 4.30
C SER A 319 -29.64 9.51 5.61
N VAL A 320 -29.15 8.57 6.41
CA VAL A 320 -29.51 8.44 7.84
C VAL A 320 -28.32 8.86 8.70
N ASP A 321 -28.52 9.92 9.47
CA ASP A 321 -27.56 10.43 10.44
C ASP A 321 -27.37 9.48 11.62
N VAL A 322 -26.15 9.03 11.86
CA VAL A 322 -25.75 8.40 13.13
C VAL A 322 -24.63 9.22 13.75
N VAL A 323 -24.92 9.79 14.92
CA VAL A 323 -23.99 10.58 15.74
C VAL A 323 -23.18 9.63 16.62
N PRO A 324 -21.83 9.67 16.66
CA PRO A 324 -21.04 8.90 17.64
C PRO A 324 -20.97 9.62 18.99
N GLU A 325 -21.16 8.86 20.08
CA GLU A 325 -20.93 9.29 21.45
C GLU A 325 -19.45 9.58 21.74
N GLU A 326 -19.19 10.74 22.32
CA GLU A 326 -17.87 11.13 22.85
C GLU A 326 -17.54 10.38 24.13
N MET A 327 -16.39 9.73 24.18
CA MET A 327 -15.78 9.26 25.44
C MET A 327 -14.81 10.31 25.97
N GLN A 328 -15.17 10.90 27.09
CA GLN A 328 -14.31 11.81 27.86
C GLN A 328 -13.28 11.02 28.68
N LEU A 329 -12.01 11.40 28.57
CA LEU A 329 -10.93 10.95 29.44
C LEU A 329 -10.40 12.15 30.23
N GLU A 330 -10.67 12.17 31.52
CA GLU A 330 -10.06 13.13 32.47
C GLU A 330 -8.86 12.48 33.17
N GLY A 331 -7.72 13.15 33.21
CA GLY A 331 -6.58 12.82 34.03
C GLY A 331 -5.42 13.79 33.84
N GLN A 332 -5.02 14.51 34.88
CA GLN A 332 -3.85 15.41 34.87
C GLN A 332 -2.56 14.58 34.87
N MET A 333 -1.64 14.89 33.95
CA MET A 333 -0.36 14.20 33.78
C MET A 333 0.84 15.17 33.77
N ASN A 334 1.92 14.76 34.44
CA ASN A 334 3.25 15.35 34.25
C ASN A 334 3.87 14.72 33.00
N THR A 335 4.03 15.51 31.93
CA THR A 335 4.48 15.02 30.63
C THR A 335 5.88 15.53 30.30
N GLN A 336 6.77 14.64 29.85
CA GLN A 336 8.01 15.00 29.18
C GLN A 336 7.82 14.82 27.66
N THR A 337 8.18 15.85 26.90
CA THR A 337 8.06 15.82 25.45
C THR A 337 9.28 15.16 24.81
N ILE A 338 9.09 14.09 24.07
CA ILE A 338 10.11 13.47 23.25
C ILE A 338 9.97 13.98 21.81
N ARG A 339 10.95 14.76 21.37
CA ARG A 339 10.99 15.26 19.99
C ARG A 339 11.35 14.14 19.03
N ASN A 340 10.70 14.12 17.87
CA ASN A 340 10.86 13.11 16.80
C ASN A 340 10.27 11.73 17.10
N ALA A 341 9.25 11.63 17.93
CA ALA A 341 8.48 10.41 18.04
C ALA A 341 7.61 10.19 16.81
N PRO A 342 7.50 8.95 16.31
CA PRO A 342 6.69 8.67 15.12
C PRO A 342 5.21 8.86 15.40
N THR A 343 4.54 9.60 14.54
CA THR A 343 3.09 9.84 14.57
C THR A 343 2.31 8.61 14.08
N GLY A 344 1.19 8.29 14.73
CA GLY A 344 0.22 7.33 14.22
C GLY A 344 -0.10 6.12 15.09
N TYR A 345 0.09 6.18 16.41
CA TYR A 345 -0.22 5.05 17.31
C TYR A 345 -1.54 5.20 18.03
N VAL A 346 -2.37 4.14 17.93
CA VAL A 346 -3.52 3.94 18.80
C VAL A 346 -3.06 3.20 20.06
N LEU A 347 -3.30 3.82 21.21
CA LEU A 347 -2.93 3.38 22.56
C LEU A 347 -3.75 2.17 22.99
N SER A 348 -3.30 0.93 22.84
CA SER A 348 -4.07 -0.16 23.39
C SER A 348 -3.41 -1.05 24.46
N ARG A 349 -2.07 -1.15 24.55
CA ARG A 349 -1.44 -2.12 25.48
C ARG A 349 -0.13 -1.71 26.16
N GLY A 350 0.25 -0.46 26.11
CA GLY A 350 1.42 0.05 26.83
C GLY A 350 2.65 0.28 25.97
N TYR A 351 3.33 1.38 26.30
CA TYR A 351 4.54 1.81 25.62
C TYR A 351 5.74 1.61 26.54
N TRP A 352 6.87 1.39 25.92
CA TRP A 352 8.15 1.21 26.57
C TRP A 352 9.20 2.06 25.91
N ILE A 353 10.16 2.51 26.67
CA ILE A 353 11.37 3.12 26.13
C ILE A 353 12.54 2.18 26.38
N ALA A 354 13.35 1.95 25.37
CA ALA A 354 14.51 1.06 25.50
C ALA A 354 15.64 1.48 24.53
N ASP A 355 16.82 0.96 24.79
CA ASP A 355 17.93 1.03 23.87
C ASP A 355 17.84 -0.15 22.89
N ILE A 356 17.93 0.13 21.61
CA ILE A 356 17.88 -0.90 20.57
C ILE A 356 19.25 -1.12 19.94
N ARG A 357 19.74 -2.36 20.01
CA ARG A 357 20.93 -2.78 19.29
C ARG A 357 20.55 -3.12 17.84
N HIS A 358 21.13 -2.39 16.90
CA HIS A 358 20.98 -2.67 15.48
C HIS A 358 21.91 -3.80 15.07
N VAL A 359 21.33 -4.93 14.66
CA VAL A 359 22.09 -5.99 13.98
C VAL A 359 21.87 -5.77 12.49
N HIS A 360 22.75 -4.99 11.85
CA HIS A 360 22.79 -4.93 10.40
C HIS A 360 23.73 -6.02 9.87
N ASN A 361 23.25 -6.77 8.90
CA ASN A 361 24.06 -7.71 8.13
C ASN A 361 25.32 -6.97 7.61
N ASN A 362 26.46 -7.30 8.16
CA ASN A 362 27.80 -6.90 7.75
C ASN A 362 28.31 -5.46 7.98
N LEU A 363 27.56 -4.58 8.61
CA LEU A 363 28.07 -3.23 8.90
C LEU A 363 27.84 -2.87 10.38
N GLN A 364 28.89 -3.02 11.15
CA GLN A 364 29.03 -2.64 12.57
C GLN A 364 28.05 -3.30 13.56
N PRO A 365 28.41 -4.42 14.17
CA PRO A 365 27.53 -5.19 15.08
C PRO A 365 27.21 -4.50 16.42
N ASN A 366 27.67 -3.26 16.67
CA ASN A 366 27.55 -2.57 17.95
C ASN A 366 26.82 -1.23 17.91
N ALA A 367 26.19 -0.86 16.80
CA ALA A 367 25.41 0.38 16.76
C ALA A 367 24.17 0.25 17.65
N MET A 368 24.02 1.13 18.65
CA MET A 368 22.83 1.23 19.50
C MET A 368 22.10 2.53 19.22
N SER A 369 20.78 2.46 19.11
CA SER A 369 19.91 3.64 19.22
C SER A 369 19.38 3.72 20.65
N ALA A 370 19.66 4.80 21.34
CA ALA A 370 19.21 5.04 22.70
C ALA A 370 17.79 5.64 22.71
N ASN A 371 17.04 5.33 23.77
CA ASN A 371 15.71 5.89 24.04
C ASN A 371 14.70 5.70 22.88
N VAL A 372 14.66 4.51 22.33
CA VAL A 372 13.67 4.17 21.30
C VAL A 372 12.35 3.79 21.97
N ILE A 373 11.26 4.41 21.53
CA ILE A 373 9.91 4.05 22.00
C ILE A 373 9.49 2.75 21.34
N LEU A 374 9.08 1.80 22.16
CA LEU A 374 8.60 0.49 21.77
C LEU A 374 7.14 0.32 22.22
N PHE A 375 6.38 -0.35 21.40
CA PHE A 375 5.07 -0.88 21.75
C PHE A 375 5.21 -2.32 22.23
N CYS A 376 4.50 -2.71 23.27
CA CYS A 376 4.47 -4.09 23.76
C CYS A 376 3.06 -4.66 23.68
N ASP A 377 2.89 -5.78 23.00
CA ASP A 377 1.61 -6.51 22.89
C ASP A 377 1.35 -7.46 24.07
N GLY A 378 2.23 -7.44 25.08
CA GLY A 378 2.21 -8.35 26.24
C GLY A 378 3.15 -9.55 26.08
N ARG A 379 3.74 -9.76 24.90
CA ARG A 379 4.73 -10.80 24.62
C ARG A 379 5.98 -10.28 23.93
N ASN A 380 5.79 -9.39 22.94
CA ASN A 380 6.86 -8.91 22.09
C ASN A 380 6.92 -7.38 22.10
N PHE A 381 8.11 -6.85 21.83
CA PHE A 381 8.32 -5.43 21.62
C PHE A 381 8.37 -5.12 20.10
N TYR A 382 7.75 -4.02 19.73
CA TYR A 382 7.72 -3.52 18.34
C TYR A 382 8.27 -2.11 18.30
N ARG A 383 9.08 -1.80 17.30
CA ARG A 383 9.47 -0.41 17.04
C ARG A 383 8.26 0.37 16.52
N SER A 384 8.24 1.63 16.86
CA SER A 384 7.34 2.60 16.27
C SER A 384 7.48 2.58 14.74
N GLY A 385 6.38 2.34 14.03
CA GLY A 385 6.36 2.21 12.57
C GLY A 385 6.66 0.81 12.02
N TRP A 386 6.84 -0.20 12.89
CA TRP A 386 7.16 -1.56 12.46
C TRP A 386 6.19 -2.57 13.09
N ASN A 387 5.54 -3.37 12.26
CA ASN A 387 4.72 -4.50 12.74
C ASN A 387 5.54 -5.78 12.97
N VAL A 388 6.86 -5.67 12.96
CA VAL A 388 7.77 -6.78 13.21
C VAL A 388 8.29 -6.66 14.63
N PRO A 389 8.21 -7.73 15.44
CA PRO A 389 8.77 -7.72 16.77
C PRO A 389 10.27 -7.44 16.72
N VAL A 390 10.73 -6.58 17.61
CA VAL A 390 12.16 -6.43 17.87
C VAL A 390 12.64 -7.71 18.53
N HIS A 391 13.70 -8.32 18.00
CA HIS A 391 14.23 -9.54 18.61
C HIS A 391 14.60 -9.27 20.07
N PRO A 392 14.23 -10.12 21.04
CA PRO A 392 14.46 -9.87 22.46
C PRO A 392 15.90 -9.51 22.82
N GLN A 393 16.88 -10.09 22.12
CA GLN A 393 18.30 -9.79 22.33
C GLN A 393 18.74 -8.40 21.83
N GLN A 394 17.87 -7.70 21.09
CA GLN A 394 18.14 -6.35 20.61
C GLN A 394 17.60 -5.27 21.56
N VAL A 395 16.70 -5.64 22.48
CA VAL A 395 16.08 -4.70 23.43
C VAL A 395 16.90 -4.66 24.70
N HIS A 396 17.43 -3.48 25.03
CA HIS A 396 18.23 -3.25 26.23
C HIS A 396 17.56 -2.21 27.13
N ASN A 397 17.64 -2.41 28.43
CA ASN A 397 17.12 -1.48 29.43
C ASN A 397 15.66 -1.05 29.21
N PRO A 398 14.71 -1.98 28.97
CA PRO A 398 13.33 -1.60 28.71
C PRO A 398 12.69 -1.02 30.00
N ARG A 399 12.07 0.16 29.86
CA ARG A 399 11.31 0.83 30.93
C ARG A 399 9.91 1.09 30.43
N LYS A 400 8.91 0.70 31.20
CA LYS A 400 7.51 0.96 30.87
C LYS A 400 7.20 2.44 31.05
N LEU A 401 6.51 3.02 30.07
CA LEU A 401 6.01 4.38 30.15
C LEU A 401 4.64 4.38 30.85
N GLU A 402 4.44 5.26 31.82
CA GLU A 402 3.19 5.34 32.57
C GLU A 402 2.07 5.95 31.73
N SER A 403 2.42 6.94 30.91
CA SER A 403 1.49 7.52 29.96
C SER A 403 2.18 8.02 28.70
N VAL A 404 1.44 8.05 27.61
CA VAL A 404 1.87 8.60 26.32
C VAL A 404 0.74 9.44 25.75
N THR A 405 1.00 10.70 25.50
CA THR A 405 0.06 11.61 24.82
C THR A 405 0.66 12.03 23.48
N VAL A 406 -0.15 12.03 22.44
CA VAL A 406 0.27 12.46 21.11
C VAL A 406 -0.37 13.79 20.78
N GLU A 407 0.44 14.83 20.65
CA GLU A 407 0.00 16.16 20.22
C GLU A 407 0.74 16.52 18.93
N GLY A 408 0.05 16.39 17.80
CA GLY A 408 0.63 16.63 16.48
C GLY A 408 1.78 15.67 16.16
N SER A 409 3.01 16.19 16.04
CA SER A 409 4.25 15.40 15.83
C SER A 409 5.02 15.09 17.10
N GLU A 410 4.53 15.55 18.25
CA GLU A 410 5.19 15.35 19.54
C GLU A 410 4.49 14.27 20.34
N VAL A 411 5.26 13.38 20.95
CA VAL A 411 4.77 12.36 21.87
C VAL A 411 5.27 12.75 23.26
N ALA A 412 4.36 13.11 24.14
CA ALA A 412 4.65 13.34 25.54
C ALA A 412 4.61 12.02 26.29
N VAL A 413 5.65 11.71 27.05
CA VAL A 413 5.77 10.46 27.80
C VAL A 413 6.08 10.74 29.26
N THR A 414 5.47 9.97 30.15
CA THR A 414 5.83 9.91 31.57
C THR A 414 6.59 8.62 31.83
N LEU A 415 7.77 8.75 32.42
CA LEU A 415 8.67 7.63 32.78
C LEU A 415 8.31 7.06 34.14
#